data_baebb65e40f8d6362b26711059d58fc2
#
_entry.id   baebb65e40f8d6362b26711059d58fc2
#
_cell.length_a   1.000
_cell.length_b   1.000
_cell.length_c   1.000
_cell.angle_alpha   90.00
_cell.angle_beta   90.00
_cell.angle_gamma   90.00
#
_symmetry.space_group_name_H-M   'P 1'
#
loop_
_entity.id
_entity.type
_entity.pdbx_description
1 polymer ?
#
loop_
_entity_poly.entity_id
_entity_poly.type
_entity_poly.pdbx_seq_one_letter_code
_entity_poly.pdbx_strand_id
1 'polypeptide(L)'
;GRDFIGWDEIMEGGLAANASVMSWRGYEAGLRAAKSGHHVVMTPVNYCYLDYYQDNPTTEPQAMGGYVPLNKVYEYDPVPDSIKGTKTEEFIDGIQGNLWTEFVSEPSHLEYMTYPRLLAIAETGWTRNKPSFDNFKNRVIASTHYMKSKNFNPYNVEQADKPRIESVEPIQHEAIGKKVIYVTKPASKYNGVGESTLVDGKRGTWSYTDGCWQGFSSEGRMEVIIDMGKETVIRNISAEFMQFLEPWVHMPSNITIYTSNDNVNYQLLSDEAIAPSNEKYFIKNYEWTGNAKARYIKYVAKVAKQDCWVFTDEIVINKK
;
A
#
# COMPACT_ATOMS: atom_id res chain seq x y z
N GLY A 1 29.45 -9.19 -29.14
CA GLY A 1 29.07 -9.05 -27.85
C GLY A 1 28.17 -7.88 -27.55
N ARG A 2 27.04 -8.18 -26.89
CA ARG A 2 26.19 -7.18 -26.22
C ARG A 2 25.94 -7.68 -24.81
N ASP A 3 25.91 -6.80 -23.86
CA ASP A 3 25.48 -7.09 -22.50
C ASP A 3 23.98 -7.21 -22.46
N PHE A 4 23.46 -7.94 -21.48
CA PHE A 4 22.05 -8.22 -21.32
C PHE A 4 21.59 -7.67 -19.96
N ILE A 5 20.46 -7.00 -19.96
CA ILE A 5 19.74 -6.61 -18.73
C ILE A 5 18.33 -7.15 -18.80
N GLY A 6 17.85 -7.73 -17.70
CA GLY A 6 16.49 -8.24 -17.61
C GLY A 6 15.86 -7.94 -16.26
N TRP A 7 14.55 -8.06 -16.21
CA TRP A 7 13.80 -7.99 -14.96
C TRP A 7 14.23 -9.10 -14.00
N ASP A 8 14.03 -8.95 -12.70
CA ASP A 8 14.57 -9.86 -11.70
C ASP A 8 14.06 -11.31 -11.79
N GLU A 9 13.04 -11.60 -12.62
CA GLU A 9 12.61 -12.96 -12.98
C GLU A 9 13.71 -13.78 -13.67
N ILE A 10 14.64 -13.14 -14.38
CA ILE A 10 15.74 -13.87 -15.03
C ILE A 10 16.61 -14.67 -14.04
N MET A 11 16.55 -14.31 -12.74
CA MET A 11 17.28 -15.03 -11.69
C MET A 11 16.73 -16.44 -11.44
N GLU A 12 15.50 -16.73 -11.83
CA GLU A 12 14.84 -18.02 -11.63
C GLU A 12 15.47 -19.13 -12.52
N GLY A 13 16.00 -18.73 -13.68
CA GLY A 13 16.69 -19.64 -14.61
C GLY A 13 18.22 -19.69 -14.49
N GLY A 14 18.78 -18.94 -13.55
CA GLY A 14 20.23 -18.70 -13.44
C GLY A 14 20.71 -17.56 -14.34
N LEU A 15 21.73 -16.83 -13.89
CA LEU A 15 22.26 -15.65 -14.57
C LEU A 15 23.51 -15.99 -15.41
N ALA A 16 23.54 -15.52 -16.66
CA ALA A 16 24.78 -15.49 -17.45
C ALA A 16 25.77 -14.49 -16.81
N ALA A 17 27.07 -14.75 -16.92
CA ALA A 17 28.11 -13.97 -16.24
C ALA A 17 28.10 -12.47 -16.58
N ASN A 18 27.57 -12.07 -17.75
CA ASN A 18 27.46 -10.69 -18.22
C ASN A 18 26.01 -10.14 -18.13
N ALA A 19 25.10 -10.81 -17.39
CA ALA A 19 23.75 -10.33 -17.20
C ALA A 19 23.67 -9.30 -16.07
N SER A 20 22.93 -8.23 -16.28
CA SER A 20 22.52 -7.26 -15.28
C SER A 20 21.04 -7.44 -14.93
N VAL A 21 20.63 -7.00 -13.75
CA VAL A 21 19.28 -7.22 -13.22
C VAL A 21 18.57 -5.89 -12.94
N MET A 22 17.31 -5.74 -13.40
CA MET A 22 16.41 -4.70 -12.93
C MET A 22 15.57 -5.25 -11.80
N SER A 23 15.80 -4.74 -10.57
CA SER A 23 15.10 -5.20 -9.36
C SER A 23 13.82 -4.41 -9.13
N TRP A 24 12.68 -4.95 -9.57
CA TRP A 24 11.38 -4.27 -9.49
C TRP A 24 10.51 -4.77 -8.33
N ARG A 25 10.67 -6.03 -7.89
CA ARG A 25 9.88 -6.62 -6.79
C ARG A 25 10.34 -6.15 -5.39
N GLY A 26 11.34 -5.28 -5.31
CA GLY A 26 11.89 -4.74 -4.07
C GLY A 26 13.41 -4.85 -4.00
N TYR A 27 13.97 -4.79 -2.79
CA TYR A 27 15.42 -4.86 -2.60
C TYR A 27 16.02 -6.27 -2.77
N GLU A 28 15.31 -7.30 -2.35
CA GLU A 28 15.91 -8.63 -2.12
C GLU A 28 16.49 -9.25 -3.37
N ALA A 29 15.80 -9.18 -4.49
CA ALA A 29 16.28 -9.73 -5.75
C ALA A 29 17.57 -9.02 -6.21
N GLY A 30 17.56 -7.69 -6.20
CA GLY A 30 18.73 -6.89 -6.53
C GLY A 30 19.92 -7.17 -5.61
N LEU A 31 19.69 -7.24 -4.30
CA LEU A 31 20.78 -7.55 -3.35
C LEU A 31 21.36 -8.95 -3.54
N ARG A 32 20.53 -9.94 -3.89
CA ARG A 32 21.04 -11.29 -4.24
C ARG A 32 21.90 -11.24 -5.50
N ALA A 33 21.45 -10.55 -6.55
CA ALA A 33 22.22 -10.38 -7.77
C ALA A 33 23.56 -9.67 -7.52
N ALA A 34 23.53 -8.53 -6.81
CA ALA A 34 24.73 -7.76 -6.45
C ALA A 34 25.74 -8.57 -5.63
N LYS A 35 25.26 -9.34 -4.63
CA LYS A 35 26.11 -10.26 -3.83
C LYS A 35 26.74 -11.37 -4.66
N SER A 36 26.12 -11.73 -5.79
CA SER A 36 26.64 -12.72 -6.73
C SER A 36 27.55 -12.12 -7.82
N GLY A 37 27.80 -10.79 -7.75
CA GLY A 37 28.70 -10.09 -8.68
C GLY A 37 28.02 -9.60 -9.97
N HIS A 38 26.70 -9.50 -9.99
CA HIS A 38 25.95 -8.97 -11.13
C HIS A 38 25.54 -7.50 -10.90
N HIS A 39 25.63 -6.69 -11.92
CA HIS A 39 25.19 -5.31 -11.91
C HIS A 39 23.67 -5.21 -11.79
N VAL A 40 23.19 -4.20 -11.05
CA VAL A 40 21.78 -4.04 -10.69
C VAL A 40 21.33 -2.60 -10.89
N VAL A 41 20.21 -2.43 -11.59
CA VAL A 41 19.43 -1.19 -11.59
C VAL A 41 18.26 -1.37 -10.63
N MET A 42 18.17 -0.51 -9.62
CA MET A 42 17.10 -0.54 -8.63
C MET A 42 15.87 0.21 -9.14
N THR A 43 14.76 -0.49 -9.24
CA THR A 43 13.51 0.07 -9.76
C THR A 43 12.27 -0.50 -9.05
N PRO A 44 12.27 -0.53 -7.70
CA PRO A 44 11.19 -1.18 -6.97
C PRO A 44 9.84 -0.50 -7.19
N VAL A 45 8.81 -1.32 -7.45
CA VAL A 45 7.46 -0.90 -7.81
C VAL A 45 6.86 0.11 -6.82
N ASN A 46 7.13 -0.04 -5.53
CA ASN A 46 6.59 0.83 -4.48
C ASN A 46 7.22 2.22 -4.42
N TYR A 47 8.27 2.50 -5.22
CA TYR A 47 8.99 3.78 -5.20
C TYR A 47 9.24 4.37 -6.59
N CYS A 48 9.38 3.51 -7.60
CA CYS A 48 9.90 3.88 -8.91
C CYS A 48 8.87 3.75 -10.05
N TYR A 49 7.65 3.25 -9.77
CA TYR A 49 6.61 3.12 -10.79
C TYR A 49 5.76 4.37 -10.86
N LEU A 50 6.03 5.19 -11.87
CA LEU A 50 5.40 6.48 -12.08
C LEU A 50 4.01 6.38 -12.74
N ASP A 51 3.58 5.20 -13.11
CA ASP A 51 2.23 4.85 -13.54
C ASP A 51 1.25 4.64 -12.37
N TYR A 52 1.74 4.68 -11.12
CA TYR A 52 0.92 4.62 -9.91
C TYR A 52 0.40 6.01 -9.52
N TYR A 53 -0.70 6.06 -8.76
CA TYR A 53 -1.26 7.31 -8.24
C TYR A 53 -0.23 8.06 -7.39
N GLN A 54 -0.17 9.37 -7.58
CA GLN A 54 0.73 10.25 -6.81
C GLN A 54 0.01 11.05 -5.75
N ASP A 55 -1.31 11.09 -5.79
CA ASP A 55 -2.19 11.76 -4.83
C ASP A 55 -3.48 10.94 -4.64
N ASN A 56 -4.51 11.54 -4.03
CA ASN A 56 -5.80 10.93 -3.77
C ASN A 56 -6.42 10.35 -5.06
N PRO A 57 -6.59 9.02 -5.17
CA PRO A 57 -7.09 8.39 -6.39
C PRO A 57 -8.49 8.85 -6.82
N THR A 58 -9.27 9.47 -5.92
CA THR A 58 -10.61 9.97 -6.25
C THR A 58 -10.57 11.26 -7.07
N THR A 59 -9.46 12.00 -7.03
CA THR A 59 -9.27 13.29 -7.71
C THR A 59 -8.25 13.22 -8.85
N GLU A 60 -7.46 12.15 -8.89
CA GLU A 60 -6.41 11.92 -9.87
C GLU A 60 -6.95 11.36 -11.20
N PRO A 61 -6.27 11.64 -12.34
CA PRO A 61 -6.49 10.88 -13.57
C PRO A 61 -6.28 9.38 -13.33
N GLN A 62 -6.97 8.54 -14.13
CA GLN A 62 -6.83 7.09 -14.00
C GLN A 62 -5.36 6.66 -14.14
N ALA A 63 -4.91 5.82 -13.22
CA ALA A 63 -3.56 5.28 -13.16
C ALA A 63 -3.59 3.78 -12.82
N MET A 64 -2.45 3.11 -12.90
CA MET A 64 -2.30 1.74 -12.39
C MET A 64 -2.46 1.73 -10.87
N GLY A 65 -3.06 0.70 -10.32
CA GLY A 65 -3.29 0.58 -8.87
C GLY A 65 -2.00 0.69 -8.04
N GLY A 66 -2.06 1.42 -6.95
CA GLY A 66 -0.95 1.67 -6.04
C GLY A 66 -0.79 3.16 -5.76
N TYR A 67 0.08 3.51 -4.81
CA TYR A 67 0.26 4.89 -4.36
C TYR A 67 1.75 5.21 -4.18
N VAL A 68 2.28 6.08 -5.03
CA VAL A 68 3.70 6.48 -5.07
C VAL A 68 3.80 8.00 -5.12
N PRO A 69 3.53 8.69 -3.99
CA PRO A 69 3.63 10.14 -3.89
C PRO A 69 5.09 10.62 -3.93
N LEU A 70 5.27 11.91 -4.19
CA LEU A 70 6.58 12.52 -4.39
C LEU A 70 7.55 12.30 -3.22
N ASN A 71 7.10 12.45 -1.98
CA ASN A 71 7.92 12.22 -0.78
C ASN A 71 8.44 10.78 -0.71
N LYS A 72 7.59 9.80 -1.02
CA LYS A 72 7.94 8.38 -1.01
C LYS A 72 9.02 8.05 -2.04
N VAL A 73 8.94 8.64 -3.24
CA VAL A 73 10.00 8.52 -4.25
C VAL A 73 11.30 9.13 -3.75
N TYR A 74 11.23 10.30 -3.12
CA TYR A 74 12.41 11.01 -2.62
C TYR A 74 13.07 10.32 -1.43
N GLU A 75 12.30 9.70 -0.55
CA GLU A 75 12.80 8.96 0.62
C GLU A 75 13.54 7.68 0.24
N TYR A 76 13.26 7.13 -0.94
CA TYR A 76 13.90 5.90 -1.39
C TYR A 76 15.42 6.04 -1.47
N ASP A 77 16.15 5.01 -1.02
CA ASP A 77 17.60 4.87 -1.16
C ASP A 77 17.90 3.57 -1.93
N PRO A 78 18.50 3.63 -3.14
CA PRO A 78 18.82 2.44 -3.91
C PRO A 78 19.90 1.57 -3.24
N VAL A 79 20.68 2.13 -2.32
CA VAL A 79 21.74 1.43 -1.58
C VAL A 79 21.34 1.32 -0.10
N PRO A 80 20.71 0.22 0.32
CA PRO A 80 20.31 0.04 1.71
C PRO A 80 21.53 -0.06 2.64
N ASP A 81 21.36 0.35 3.90
CA ASP A 81 22.45 0.40 4.90
C ASP A 81 23.21 -0.91 5.07
N SER A 82 22.55 -2.04 4.80
CA SER A 82 23.16 -3.37 4.89
C SER A 82 24.32 -3.64 3.92
N ILE A 83 24.44 -2.85 2.85
CA ILE A 83 25.51 -2.99 1.85
C ILE A 83 26.39 -1.75 1.68
N LYS A 84 26.04 -0.63 2.31
CA LYS A 84 26.83 0.61 2.24
C LYS A 84 28.26 0.38 2.67
N GLY A 85 29.23 0.85 1.88
CA GLY A 85 30.68 0.70 2.12
C GLY A 85 31.22 -0.72 1.89
N THR A 86 30.42 -1.65 1.39
CA THR A 86 30.87 -3.00 1.03
C THR A 86 31.11 -3.12 -0.47
N LYS A 87 31.82 -4.20 -0.90
CA LYS A 87 31.98 -4.51 -2.33
C LYS A 87 30.63 -4.71 -3.06
N THR A 88 29.60 -5.12 -2.36
CA THR A 88 28.28 -5.33 -2.94
C THR A 88 27.66 -4.00 -3.43
N GLU A 89 27.98 -2.87 -2.78
CA GLU A 89 27.54 -1.54 -3.23
C GLU A 89 28.00 -1.20 -4.65
N GLU A 90 29.21 -1.64 -5.03
CA GLU A 90 29.81 -1.36 -6.35
C GLU A 90 29.00 -1.95 -7.51
N PHE A 91 28.16 -2.94 -7.24
CA PHE A 91 27.27 -3.55 -8.23
C PHE A 91 25.90 -2.87 -8.35
N ILE A 92 25.59 -1.86 -7.55
CA ILE A 92 24.37 -1.06 -7.70
C ILE A 92 24.67 0.10 -8.65
N ASP A 93 24.24 -0.04 -9.90
CA ASP A 93 24.48 0.96 -10.95
C ASP A 93 23.66 2.24 -10.76
N GLY A 94 22.53 2.14 -10.07
CA GLY A 94 21.66 3.27 -9.80
C GLY A 94 20.19 2.94 -9.73
N ILE A 95 19.36 3.90 -10.10
CA ILE A 95 17.90 3.87 -9.97
C ILE A 95 17.25 4.17 -11.32
N GLN A 96 16.08 3.57 -11.59
CA GLN A 96 15.26 3.83 -12.76
C GLN A 96 13.80 4.09 -12.35
N GLY A 97 13.17 5.12 -12.95
CA GLY A 97 11.73 5.30 -12.91
C GLY A 97 11.06 4.61 -14.09
N ASN A 98 9.96 3.89 -13.84
CA ASN A 98 9.17 3.22 -14.86
C ASN A 98 7.82 3.91 -15.01
N LEU A 99 7.38 4.07 -16.26
CA LEU A 99 6.04 4.54 -16.59
C LEU A 99 5.43 3.59 -17.62
N TRP A 100 4.55 2.72 -17.18
CA TRP A 100 3.74 1.88 -18.05
C TRP A 100 2.52 2.67 -18.55
N THR A 101 2.10 2.42 -19.76
CA THR A 101 1.19 3.36 -20.46
C THR A 101 -0.22 2.82 -20.67
N GLU A 102 -0.62 1.78 -19.94
CA GLU A 102 -1.96 1.17 -20.04
C GLU A 102 -3.09 2.20 -19.85
N PHE A 103 -2.85 3.20 -18.98
CA PHE A 103 -3.83 4.27 -18.69
C PHE A 103 -3.39 5.64 -19.19
N VAL A 104 -2.24 5.75 -19.82
CA VAL A 104 -1.72 7.03 -20.35
C VAL A 104 -2.16 7.21 -21.79
N SER A 105 -3.21 7.99 -22.01
CA SER A 105 -3.84 8.16 -23.31
C SER A 105 -3.28 9.32 -24.15
N GLU A 106 -2.58 10.27 -23.53
CA GLU A 106 -2.11 11.47 -24.20
C GLU A 106 -0.82 12.04 -23.57
N PRO A 107 -0.03 12.85 -24.31
CA PRO A 107 1.23 13.40 -23.80
C PRO A 107 1.09 14.24 -22.52
N SER A 108 0.02 15.00 -22.38
CA SER A 108 -0.23 15.81 -21.17
C SER A 108 -0.42 14.93 -19.93
N HIS A 109 -1.04 13.75 -20.07
CA HIS A 109 -1.15 12.77 -18.99
C HIS A 109 0.19 12.12 -18.67
N LEU A 110 1.01 11.82 -19.68
CA LEU A 110 2.38 11.33 -19.49
C LEU A 110 3.22 12.31 -18.68
N GLU A 111 3.17 13.60 -19.04
CA GLU A 111 3.89 14.67 -18.32
C GLU A 111 3.43 14.78 -16.87
N TYR A 112 2.11 14.70 -16.63
CA TYR A 112 1.51 14.72 -15.31
C TYR A 112 1.99 13.57 -14.43
N MET A 113 2.01 12.37 -14.95
CA MET A 113 2.44 11.17 -14.23
C MET A 113 3.95 11.16 -13.98
N THR A 114 4.73 11.73 -14.91
CA THR A 114 6.20 11.74 -14.84
C THR A 114 6.71 12.80 -13.87
N TYR A 115 6.23 14.03 -14.02
CA TYR A 115 6.74 15.17 -13.26
C TYR A 115 5.81 15.58 -12.13
N PRO A 116 6.38 15.87 -10.91
CA PRO A 116 7.82 16.04 -10.63
C PRO A 116 8.53 14.78 -10.13
N ARG A 117 7.90 13.61 -10.07
CA ARG A 117 8.49 12.40 -9.45
C ARG A 117 9.80 11.98 -10.12
N LEU A 118 9.96 12.21 -11.42
CA LEU A 118 11.22 11.96 -12.12
C LEU A 118 12.37 12.84 -11.60
N LEU A 119 12.07 14.05 -11.09
CA LEU A 119 13.10 14.89 -10.44
C LEU A 119 13.57 14.25 -9.12
N ALA A 120 12.68 13.59 -8.38
CA ALA A 120 13.06 12.84 -7.17
C ALA A 120 13.93 11.62 -7.52
N ILE A 121 13.58 10.88 -8.56
CA ILE A 121 14.40 9.77 -9.10
C ILE A 121 15.80 10.30 -9.47
N ALA A 122 15.87 11.40 -10.21
CA ALA A 122 17.15 11.98 -10.63
C ALA A 122 18.00 12.41 -9.43
N GLU A 123 17.43 13.13 -8.45
CA GLU A 123 18.19 13.55 -7.27
C GLU A 123 18.64 12.35 -6.44
N THR A 124 17.81 11.33 -6.30
CA THR A 124 18.17 10.08 -5.61
C THR A 124 19.32 9.34 -6.29
N GLY A 125 19.36 9.35 -7.63
CA GLY A 125 20.45 8.70 -8.39
C GLY A 125 21.76 9.48 -8.39
N TRP A 126 21.71 10.82 -8.28
CA TRP A 126 22.90 11.68 -8.41
C TRP A 126 23.43 12.22 -7.08
N THR A 127 22.66 12.16 -6.00
CA THR A 127 23.00 12.82 -4.73
C THR A 127 23.06 11.83 -3.58
N ARG A 128 24.27 11.52 -3.14
CA ARG A 128 24.50 10.57 -2.04
C ARG A 128 23.92 11.07 -0.70
N ASN A 129 24.10 12.35 -0.41
CA ASN A 129 23.59 13.00 0.81
C ASN A 129 22.48 13.96 0.44
N LYS A 130 21.29 13.45 0.29
CA LYS A 130 20.12 14.25 -0.09
C LYS A 130 19.78 15.28 1.00
N PRO A 131 19.41 16.52 0.64
CA PRO A 131 18.79 17.47 1.54
C PRO A 131 17.47 16.95 2.13
N SER A 132 16.87 17.71 3.05
CA SER A 132 15.52 17.38 3.55
C SER A 132 14.50 17.42 2.42
N PHE A 133 13.41 16.67 2.57
CA PHE A 133 12.30 16.68 1.61
C PHE A 133 11.73 18.09 1.41
N ASP A 134 11.63 18.92 2.44
CA ASP A 134 11.16 20.31 2.33
C ASP A 134 12.05 21.16 1.43
N ASN A 135 13.37 21.00 1.55
CA ASN A 135 14.31 21.68 0.65
C ASN A 135 14.12 21.24 -0.79
N PHE A 136 13.98 19.92 -1.01
CA PHE A 136 13.71 19.37 -2.34
C PHE A 136 12.38 19.87 -2.89
N LYS A 137 11.30 19.81 -2.10
CA LYS A 137 9.96 20.27 -2.48
C LYS A 137 9.96 21.73 -2.96
N ASN A 138 10.66 22.63 -2.27
CA ASN A 138 10.77 24.04 -2.68
C ASN A 138 11.44 24.19 -4.04
N ARG A 139 12.49 23.41 -4.34
CA ARG A 139 13.16 23.43 -5.66
C ARG A 139 12.27 22.84 -6.75
N VAL A 140 11.52 21.80 -6.41
CA VAL A 140 10.54 21.17 -7.32
C VAL A 140 9.43 22.14 -7.70
N ILE A 141 8.89 22.90 -6.77
CA ILE A 141 7.87 23.93 -7.04
C ILE A 141 8.39 24.92 -8.10
N ALA A 142 9.60 25.43 -7.94
CA ALA A 142 10.21 26.32 -8.94
C ALA A 142 10.37 25.65 -10.31
N SER A 143 10.78 24.37 -10.32
CA SER A 143 10.95 23.60 -11.56
C SER A 143 9.62 23.33 -12.26
N THR A 144 8.55 23.01 -11.52
CA THR A 144 7.22 22.80 -12.09
C THR A 144 6.61 24.09 -12.65
N HIS A 145 6.84 25.24 -12.01
CA HIS A 145 6.47 26.56 -12.55
C HIS A 145 7.19 26.84 -13.88
N TYR A 146 8.50 26.54 -13.96
CA TYR A 146 9.25 26.68 -15.21
C TYR A 146 8.69 25.74 -16.30
N MET A 147 8.41 24.48 -15.97
CA MET A 147 7.81 23.52 -16.92
C MET A 147 6.46 24.02 -17.44
N LYS A 148 5.57 24.51 -16.57
CA LYS A 148 4.28 25.11 -16.95
C LYS A 148 4.47 26.31 -17.90
N SER A 149 5.50 27.15 -17.68
CA SER A 149 5.82 28.27 -18.58
C SER A 149 6.26 27.83 -19.99
N LYS A 150 6.62 26.55 -20.14
CA LYS A 150 6.99 25.88 -21.39
C LYS A 150 5.88 24.99 -21.96
N ASN A 151 4.66 25.14 -21.45
CA ASN A 151 3.47 24.35 -21.81
C ASN A 151 3.55 22.87 -21.47
N PHE A 152 4.40 22.47 -20.53
CA PHE A 152 4.32 21.13 -19.92
C PHE A 152 3.20 21.09 -18.87
N ASN A 153 2.67 19.91 -18.63
CA ASN A 153 1.62 19.64 -17.65
C ASN A 153 2.13 18.83 -16.44
N PRO A 154 3.06 19.34 -15.60
CA PRO A 154 3.48 18.62 -14.40
C PRO A 154 2.38 18.62 -13.35
N TYR A 155 2.33 17.57 -12.51
CA TYR A 155 1.51 17.55 -11.32
C TYR A 155 1.77 18.77 -10.41
N ASN A 156 0.72 19.32 -9.82
CA ASN A 156 0.83 20.53 -9.02
C ASN A 156 1.08 20.23 -7.53
N VAL A 157 2.33 20.17 -7.13
CA VAL A 157 2.75 19.87 -5.74
C VAL A 157 2.24 20.88 -4.72
N GLU A 158 1.94 22.12 -5.13
CA GLU A 158 1.39 23.15 -4.22
C GLU A 158 -0.07 22.90 -3.85
N GLN A 159 -0.78 22.17 -4.73
CA GLN A 159 -2.18 21.80 -4.55
C GLN A 159 -2.35 20.32 -4.19
N ALA A 160 -1.24 19.65 -3.88
CA ALA A 160 -1.29 18.26 -3.45
C ALA A 160 -2.29 18.07 -2.32
N ASP A 161 -3.16 17.07 -2.48
CA ASP A 161 -4.07 16.71 -1.42
C ASP A 161 -3.30 16.33 -0.16
N LYS A 162 -3.88 16.63 0.96
CA LYS A 162 -3.31 16.21 2.25
C LYS A 162 -3.39 14.68 2.32
N PRO A 163 -2.46 14.04 3.03
CA PRO A 163 -2.59 12.62 3.31
C PRO A 163 -3.98 12.34 3.89
N ARG A 164 -4.51 11.14 3.64
CA ARG A 164 -5.78 10.72 4.19
C ARG A 164 -5.82 11.02 5.69
N ILE A 165 -6.74 11.87 6.12
CA ILE A 165 -6.74 12.42 7.48
C ILE A 165 -6.83 11.30 8.54
N GLU A 166 -7.58 10.24 8.24
CA GLU A 166 -7.74 9.08 9.12
C GLU A 166 -6.45 8.27 9.28
N SER A 167 -5.49 8.38 8.34
CA SER A 167 -4.20 7.69 8.42
C SER A 167 -3.11 8.49 9.14
N VAL A 168 -3.37 9.76 9.47
CA VAL A 168 -2.37 10.64 10.11
C VAL A 168 -2.30 10.40 11.61
N GLU A 169 -3.45 10.26 12.26
CA GLU A 169 -3.53 10.08 13.71
C GLU A 169 -4.09 8.70 14.07
N PRO A 170 -3.49 8.02 15.07
CA PRO A 170 -4.01 6.75 15.53
C PRO A 170 -5.43 6.89 16.09
N ILE A 171 -6.31 5.99 15.67
CA ILE A 171 -7.67 5.91 16.20
C ILE A 171 -7.65 5.26 17.59
N GLN A 172 -8.31 5.86 18.57
CA GLN A 172 -8.38 5.35 19.93
C GLN A 172 -9.64 4.53 20.16
N HIS A 173 -9.50 3.26 20.59
CA HIS A 173 -10.60 2.35 20.88
C HIS A 173 -10.18 1.24 21.85
N GLU A 174 -11.13 0.44 22.34
CA GLU A 174 -10.86 -0.55 23.40
C GLU A 174 -10.20 -1.84 22.89
N ALA A 175 -10.22 -2.11 21.59
CA ALA A 175 -9.58 -3.30 21.04
C ALA A 175 -8.07 -3.12 20.77
N ILE A 176 -7.49 -1.92 20.92
CA ILE A 176 -6.05 -1.70 20.70
C ILE A 176 -5.22 -2.67 21.55
N GLY A 177 -4.32 -3.40 20.87
CA GLY A 177 -3.41 -4.36 21.51
C GLY A 177 -4.09 -5.64 22.01
N LYS A 178 -5.35 -5.88 21.68
CA LYS A 178 -6.05 -7.12 21.98
C LYS A 178 -5.59 -8.25 21.06
N LYS A 179 -5.80 -9.49 21.52
CA LYS A 179 -5.46 -10.66 20.71
C LYS A 179 -6.45 -10.84 19.56
N VAL A 180 -5.92 -10.95 18.34
CA VAL A 180 -6.68 -11.35 17.17
C VAL A 180 -6.43 -12.84 16.88
N ILE A 181 -7.49 -13.60 16.68
CA ILE A 181 -7.46 -15.00 16.27
C ILE A 181 -7.94 -15.06 14.83
N TYR A 182 -7.04 -15.35 13.92
CA TYR A 182 -7.33 -15.45 12.49
C TYR A 182 -7.89 -16.84 12.18
N VAL A 183 -9.19 -16.93 11.90
CA VAL A 183 -9.81 -18.13 11.33
C VAL A 183 -9.41 -18.22 9.86
N THR A 184 -9.53 -17.11 9.12
CA THR A 184 -8.93 -16.93 7.79
C THR A 184 -7.69 -16.05 7.90
N LYS A 185 -6.54 -16.51 7.40
CA LYS A 185 -5.31 -15.71 7.40
C LYS A 185 -5.27 -14.74 6.23
N PRO A 186 -4.76 -13.52 6.42
CA PRO A 186 -4.45 -12.63 5.30
C PRO A 186 -3.37 -13.25 4.40
N ALA A 187 -3.36 -12.87 3.14
CA ALA A 187 -2.31 -13.30 2.22
C ALA A 187 -0.94 -12.76 2.68
N SER A 188 0.11 -13.56 2.55
CA SER A 188 1.46 -13.21 3.04
C SER A 188 1.98 -11.88 2.49
N LYS A 189 1.68 -11.57 1.24
CA LYS A 189 2.04 -10.30 0.59
C LYS A 189 1.23 -9.08 1.08
N TYR A 190 0.12 -9.30 1.77
CA TYR A 190 -0.79 -8.28 2.29
C TYR A 190 -1.12 -8.53 3.76
N ASN A 191 -0.11 -8.81 4.55
CA ASN A 191 -0.25 -9.14 5.97
C ASN A 191 -0.13 -7.92 6.90
N GLY A 192 -0.04 -6.72 6.35
CA GLY A 192 0.19 -5.52 7.14
C GLY A 192 1.48 -5.62 7.97
N VAL A 193 1.41 -5.20 9.24
CA VAL A 193 2.49 -5.39 10.22
C VAL A 193 2.40 -6.73 10.96
N GLY A 194 1.53 -7.63 10.54
CA GLY A 194 1.33 -8.96 11.13
C GLY A 194 0.06 -9.09 11.96
N GLU A 195 0.10 -9.92 13.01
CA GLU A 195 -1.09 -10.31 13.77
C GLU A 195 -1.80 -9.16 14.50
N SER A 196 -1.12 -8.04 14.77
CA SER A 196 -1.69 -6.87 15.44
C SER A 196 -2.36 -5.86 14.50
N THR A 197 -2.21 -5.99 13.20
CA THR A 197 -2.65 -4.97 12.22
C THR A 197 -4.09 -4.53 12.44
N LEU A 198 -5.01 -5.46 12.68
CA LEU A 198 -6.44 -5.13 12.82
C LEU A 198 -6.83 -4.49 14.17
N VAL A 199 -5.87 -4.30 15.07
CA VAL A 199 -6.07 -3.76 16.42
C VAL A 199 -4.85 -2.94 16.89
N ASP A 200 -4.13 -2.28 15.98
CA ASP A 200 -2.97 -1.45 16.33
C ASP A 200 -3.30 0.05 16.39
N GLY A 201 -4.54 0.40 16.08
CA GLY A 201 -5.03 1.78 16.09
C GLY A 201 -4.64 2.59 14.86
N LYS A 202 -4.12 1.98 13.80
CA LYS A 202 -3.68 2.69 12.61
C LYS A 202 -4.63 2.47 11.46
N ARG A 203 -5.01 3.57 10.81
CA ARG A 203 -5.72 3.53 9.54
C ARG A 203 -4.74 3.52 8.37
N GLY A 204 -5.10 2.82 7.32
CA GLY A 204 -4.34 2.81 6.08
C GLY A 204 -4.49 4.10 5.26
N THR A 205 -3.50 4.37 4.43
CA THR A 205 -3.53 5.45 3.44
C THR A 205 -4.41 5.08 2.24
N TRP A 206 -4.26 5.78 1.14
CA TRP A 206 -4.89 5.46 -0.15
C TRP A 206 -4.35 4.15 -0.79
N SER A 207 -3.28 3.59 -0.25
CA SER A 207 -2.63 2.39 -0.79
C SER A 207 -2.84 1.17 0.08
N TYR A 208 -3.45 0.12 -0.46
CA TYR A 208 -3.56 -1.19 0.19
C TYR A 208 -2.19 -1.89 0.41
N THR A 209 -1.10 -1.31 -0.08
CA THR A 209 0.27 -1.83 0.07
C THR A 209 1.12 -1.04 1.05
N ASP A 210 0.54 -0.13 1.83
CA ASP A 210 1.25 0.75 2.76
C ASP A 210 1.68 0.06 4.07
N GLY A 211 1.28 -1.18 4.28
CA GLY A 211 1.56 -1.95 5.48
C GLY A 211 0.53 -1.79 6.60
N CYS A 212 -0.51 -0.97 6.43
CA CYS A 212 -1.61 -0.84 7.38
C CYS A 212 -2.84 -1.68 7.02
N TRP A 213 -2.95 -2.13 5.75
CA TRP A 213 -4.05 -2.94 5.26
C TRP A 213 -3.73 -4.42 5.30
N GLN A 214 -4.72 -5.25 5.61
CA GLN A 214 -4.67 -6.69 5.41
C GLN A 214 -5.62 -7.13 4.30
N GLY A 215 -5.10 -7.98 3.38
CA GLY A 215 -5.85 -8.47 2.22
C GLY A 215 -6.22 -9.95 2.35
N PHE A 216 -7.49 -10.27 2.10
CA PHE A 216 -8.07 -11.61 2.19
C PHE A 216 -8.72 -12.00 0.87
N SER A 217 -8.42 -13.21 0.36
CA SER A 217 -9.03 -13.76 -0.86
C SER A 217 -9.23 -15.27 -0.78
N SER A 218 -8.41 -15.98 0.00
CA SER A 218 -8.21 -17.43 -0.11
C SER A 218 -9.44 -18.25 0.25
N GLU A 219 -10.26 -17.89 1.18
CA GLU A 219 -11.42 -18.72 1.62
C GLU A 219 -12.76 -18.07 1.29
N GLY A 220 -12.78 -17.14 0.34
CA GLY A 220 -13.98 -16.38 -0.03
C GLY A 220 -14.48 -15.45 1.08
N ARG A 221 -13.71 -15.26 2.14
CA ARG A 221 -14.03 -14.38 3.27
C ARG A 221 -12.82 -14.02 4.12
N MET A 222 -12.94 -12.92 4.81
CA MET A 222 -12.20 -12.63 6.03
C MET A 222 -13.00 -13.14 7.21
N GLU A 223 -12.41 -13.89 8.12
CA GLU A 223 -13.01 -14.27 9.40
C GLU A 223 -11.98 -14.17 10.52
N VAL A 224 -12.22 -13.28 11.48
CA VAL A 224 -11.33 -13.04 12.63
C VAL A 224 -12.12 -12.94 13.92
N ILE A 225 -11.48 -13.27 15.04
CA ILE A 225 -12.04 -13.17 16.38
C ILE A 225 -11.15 -12.28 17.23
N ILE A 226 -11.72 -11.23 17.82
CA ILE A 226 -11.03 -10.35 18.75
C ILE A 226 -11.36 -10.80 20.17
N ASP A 227 -10.36 -11.16 20.98
CA ASP A 227 -10.51 -11.48 22.40
C ASP A 227 -10.27 -10.22 23.23
N MET A 228 -11.33 -9.64 23.76
CA MET A 228 -11.26 -8.48 24.65
C MET A 228 -10.59 -8.76 26.02
N GLY A 229 -10.28 -10.06 26.30
CA GLY A 229 -9.66 -10.52 27.55
C GLY A 229 -10.64 -10.73 28.71
N LYS A 230 -11.77 -10.03 28.69
CA LYS A 230 -12.87 -10.17 29.67
C LYS A 230 -14.20 -9.77 29.03
N GLU A 231 -15.30 -10.14 29.63
CA GLU A 231 -16.61 -9.60 29.23
C GLU A 231 -16.59 -8.07 29.28
N THR A 232 -16.94 -7.46 28.17
CA THR A 232 -16.91 -6.01 27.95
C THR A 232 -18.26 -5.54 27.39
N VAL A 233 -18.71 -4.37 27.78
CA VAL A 233 -19.88 -3.73 27.18
C VAL A 233 -19.47 -3.17 25.81
N ILE A 234 -20.12 -3.64 24.76
CA ILE A 234 -19.87 -3.24 23.39
C ILE A 234 -20.96 -2.28 22.95
N ARG A 235 -20.57 -1.07 22.55
CA ARG A 235 -21.47 0.02 22.10
C ARG A 235 -21.41 0.26 20.61
N ASN A 236 -20.23 0.11 20.03
CA ASN A 236 -20.02 0.17 18.59
C ASN A 236 -18.88 -0.79 18.15
N ILE A 237 -19.03 -1.28 16.93
CA ILE A 237 -18.00 -2.06 16.22
C ILE A 237 -17.97 -1.53 14.80
N SER A 238 -16.81 -1.10 14.32
CA SER A 238 -16.68 -0.66 12.93
C SER A 238 -15.39 -1.13 12.29
N ALA A 239 -15.42 -1.22 10.97
CA ALA A 239 -14.23 -1.47 10.15
C ALA A 239 -14.36 -0.73 8.82
N GLU A 240 -13.24 -0.27 8.29
CA GLU A 240 -13.17 0.29 6.96
C GLU A 240 -12.78 -0.78 5.94
N PHE A 241 -13.37 -0.68 4.77
CA PHE A 241 -13.03 -1.49 3.62
C PHE A 241 -12.70 -0.60 2.43
N MET A 242 -11.72 -1.03 1.64
CA MET A 242 -11.33 -0.37 0.41
C MET A 242 -11.98 -1.06 -0.79
N GLN A 243 -12.49 -0.27 -1.74
CA GLN A 243 -12.72 -0.71 -3.10
C GLN A 243 -11.68 -0.09 -4.04
N PHE A 244 -11.11 -0.93 -4.92
CA PHE A 244 -10.23 -0.51 -5.98
C PHE A 244 -10.36 -1.55 -7.12
N LEU A 245 -11.17 -1.23 -8.14
CA LEU A 245 -11.62 -2.25 -9.08
C LEU A 245 -10.50 -2.80 -9.97
N GLU A 246 -9.54 -1.97 -10.38
CA GLU A 246 -8.46 -2.36 -11.28
C GLU A 246 -7.61 -3.51 -10.72
N PRO A 247 -7.13 -3.48 -9.45
CA PRO A 247 -6.42 -4.61 -8.83
C PRO A 247 -7.36 -5.64 -8.18
N TRP A 248 -8.65 -5.65 -8.55
CA TRP A 248 -9.67 -6.62 -8.10
C TRP A 248 -9.95 -6.58 -6.58
N VAL A 249 -9.80 -5.41 -5.99
CA VAL A 249 -10.19 -5.11 -4.60
C VAL A 249 -11.65 -4.65 -4.59
N HIS A 250 -12.50 -5.36 -3.89
CA HIS A 250 -13.94 -5.08 -3.84
C HIS A 250 -14.41 -4.88 -2.40
N MET A 251 -15.48 -4.10 -2.23
CA MET A 251 -16.23 -4.13 -0.98
C MET A 251 -16.67 -5.54 -0.66
N PRO A 252 -16.75 -5.93 0.62
CA PRO A 252 -17.39 -7.20 0.97
C PRO A 252 -18.85 -7.22 0.49
N SER A 253 -19.36 -8.38 0.13
CA SER A 253 -20.77 -8.55 -0.23
C SER A 253 -21.69 -8.62 0.98
N ASN A 254 -21.13 -8.96 2.14
CA ASN A 254 -21.84 -9.06 3.40
C ASN A 254 -20.86 -8.92 4.57
N ILE A 255 -21.31 -8.30 5.65
CA ILE A 255 -20.60 -8.23 6.93
C ILE A 255 -21.49 -8.85 8.00
N THR A 256 -20.97 -9.86 8.71
CA THR A 256 -21.65 -10.51 9.81
C THR A 256 -20.82 -10.40 11.08
N ILE A 257 -21.44 -9.98 12.17
CA ILE A 257 -20.79 -9.85 13.48
C ILE A 257 -21.48 -10.79 14.46
N TYR A 258 -20.68 -11.55 15.20
CA TYR A 258 -21.13 -12.43 16.26
C TYR A 258 -20.43 -12.09 17.58
N THR A 259 -21.08 -12.43 18.69
CA THR A 259 -20.52 -12.28 20.04
C THR A 259 -20.54 -13.59 20.80
N SER A 260 -19.58 -13.78 21.69
CA SER A 260 -19.47 -14.95 22.57
C SER A 260 -18.76 -14.61 23.87
N ASN A 261 -19.03 -15.39 24.93
CA ASN A 261 -18.25 -15.30 26.19
C ASN A 261 -17.30 -16.49 26.39
N ASP A 262 -17.47 -17.58 25.64
CA ASP A 262 -16.71 -18.82 25.76
C ASP A 262 -15.88 -19.21 24.52
N ASN A 263 -15.95 -18.39 23.45
CA ASN A 263 -15.32 -18.65 22.14
C ASN A 263 -15.82 -19.93 21.43
N VAL A 264 -16.95 -20.47 21.84
CA VAL A 264 -17.58 -21.68 21.30
C VAL A 264 -19.00 -21.38 20.84
N ASN A 265 -19.81 -20.83 21.74
CA ASN A 265 -21.20 -20.50 21.48
C ASN A 265 -21.32 -19.04 21.03
N TYR A 266 -21.57 -18.84 19.75
CA TYR A 266 -21.68 -17.52 19.15
C TYR A 266 -23.13 -17.14 18.91
N GLN A 267 -23.49 -15.91 19.29
CA GLN A 267 -24.78 -15.29 19.01
C GLN A 267 -24.61 -14.25 17.90
N LEU A 268 -25.53 -14.25 16.94
CA LEU A 268 -25.57 -13.24 15.88
C LEU A 268 -25.87 -11.86 16.50
N LEU A 269 -25.03 -10.89 16.20
CA LEU A 269 -25.20 -9.50 16.62
C LEU A 269 -25.68 -8.61 15.47
N SER A 270 -25.10 -8.79 14.28
CA SER A 270 -25.43 -8.04 13.07
C SER A 270 -25.18 -8.87 11.83
N ASP A 271 -26.00 -8.68 10.80
CA ASP A 271 -25.81 -9.27 9.47
C ASP A 271 -26.26 -8.24 8.43
N GLU A 272 -25.30 -7.66 7.71
CA GLU A 272 -25.51 -6.56 6.77
C GLU A 272 -25.08 -6.98 5.37
N ALA A 273 -26.04 -7.00 4.43
CA ALA A 273 -25.76 -7.19 3.01
C ALA A 273 -25.32 -5.86 2.40
N ILE A 274 -24.23 -5.90 1.64
CA ILE A 274 -23.62 -4.71 1.02
C ILE A 274 -23.91 -4.73 -0.48
N ALA A 275 -24.56 -3.67 -0.95
CA ALA A 275 -24.83 -3.50 -2.37
C ALA A 275 -23.52 -3.28 -3.14
N PRO A 276 -23.34 -3.94 -4.29
CA PRO A 276 -22.19 -3.72 -5.14
C PRO A 276 -22.16 -2.27 -5.66
N SER A 277 -20.95 -1.72 -5.79
CA SER A 277 -20.71 -0.40 -6.39
C SER A 277 -19.84 -0.53 -7.64
N ASN A 278 -20.10 0.34 -8.62
CA ASN A 278 -19.29 0.48 -9.83
C ASN A 278 -18.28 1.63 -9.71
N GLU A 279 -18.21 2.30 -8.56
CA GLU A 279 -17.17 3.30 -8.31
C GLU A 279 -15.80 2.64 -8.34
N LYS A 280 -14.85 3.24 -9.06
CA LYS A 280 -13.54 2.64 -9.27
C LYS A 280 -12.73 2.54 -7.99
N TYR A 281 -12.79 3.59 -7.17
CA TYR A 281 -12.02 3.69 -5.94
C TYR A 281 -12.80 4.43 -4.85
N PHE A 282 -12.88 3.86 -3.66
CA PHE A 282 -13.33 4.52 -2.42
C PHE A 282 -13.00 3.67 -1.19
N ILE A 283 -12.99 4.32 -0.02
CA ILE A 283 -12.90 3.67 1.29
C ILE A 283 -14.18 3.97 2.04
N LYS A 284 -14.77 2.96 2.68
CA LYS A 284 -16.03 3.11 3.41
C LYS A 284 -15.98 2.41 4.75
N ASN A 285 -16.41 3.14 5.78
CA ASN A 285 -16.61 2.59 7.13
C ASN A 285 -18.00 1.97 7.25
N TYR A 286 -18.06 0.78 7.84
CA TYR A 286 -19.28 0.09 8.23
C TYR A 286 -19.31 -0.02 9.74
N GLU A 287 -20.40 0.41 10.37
CA GLU A 287 -20.50 0.49 11.81
C GLU A 287 -21.80 -0.11 12.32
N TRP A 288 -21.67 -1.02 13.27
CA TRP A 288 -22.77 -1.44 14.13
C TRP A 288 -22.77 -0.62 15.41
N THR A 289 -23.93 -0.14 15.84
CA THR A 289 -24.14 0.54 17.11
C THR A 289 -25.24 -0.13 17.91
N GLY A 290 -25.06 -0.25 19.23
CA GLY A 290 -26.05 -0.92 20.09
C GLY A 290 -25.56 -1.07 21.52
N ASN A 291 -26.03 -2.11 22.18
CA ASN A 291 -25.62 -2.45 23.54
C ASN A 291 -25.56 -3.98 23.68
N ALA A 292 -24.36 -4.53 23.65
CA ALA A 292 -24.09 -5.95 23.84
C ALA A 292 -23.05 -6.15 24.95
N LYS A 293 -22.94 -7.38 25.48
CA LYS A 293 -21.87 -7.76 26.40
C LYS A 293 -21.22 -9.02 25.89
N ALA A 294 -19.90 -8.97 25.69
CA ALA A 294 -19.15 -10.13 25.22
C ALA A 294 -17.67 -10.01 25.55
N ARG A 295 -16.98 -11.17 25.59
CA ARG A 295 -15.53 -11.24 25.59
C ARG A 295 -14.97 -11.40 24.18
N TYR A 296 -15.63 -12.20 23.34
CA TYR A 296 -15.15 -12.51 21.98
C TYR A 296 -16.09 -11.86 20.96
N ILE A 297 -15.49 -11.15 20.02
CA ILE A 297 -16.18 -10.56 18.87
C ILE A 297 -15.65 -11.25 17.61
N LYS A 298 -16.52 -11.98 16.89
CA LYS A 298 -16.20 -12.56 15.61
C LYS A 298 -16.70 -11.65 14.51
N TYR A 299 -15.80 -11.22 13.63
CA TYR A 299 -16.08 -10.37 12.49
C TYR A 299 -15.85 -11.13 11.20
N VAL A 300 -16.85 -11.19 10.35
CA VAL A 300 -16.83 -11.91 9.08
C VAL A 300 -17.19 -10.95 7.95
N ALA A 301 -16.33 -10.86 6.93
CA ALA A 301 -16.59 -10.09 5.72
C ALA A 301 -16.45 -11.01 4.50
N LYS A 302 -17.55 -11.23 3.75
CA LYS A 302 -17.54 -12.11 2.58
C LYS A 302 -16.98 -11.40 1.37
N VAL A 303 -16.11 -12.07 0.62
CA VAL A 303 -15.62 -11.60 -0.67
C VAL A 303 -16.78 -11.49 -1.66
N ALA A 304 -16.84 -10.41 -2.44
CA ALA A 304 -17.96 -10.16 -3.35
C ALA A 304 -18.02 -11.14 -4.53
N LYS A 305 -16.86 -11.59 -5.02
CA LYS A 305 -16.72 -12.52 -6.14
C LYS A 305 -15.52 -13.44 -5.88
N GLN A 306 -15.53 -14.61 -6.50
CA GLN A 306 -14.36 -15.49 -6.52
C GLN A 306 -13.14 -14.75 -7.08
N ASP A 307 -11.96 -15.04 -6.53
CA ASP A 307 -10.66 -14.45 -6.92
C ASP A 307 -10.52 -12.94 -6.70
N CYS A 308 -11.48 -12.30 -6.05
CA CYS A 308 -11.36 -10.91 -5.62
C CYS A 308 -10.77 -10.79 -4.22
N TRP A 309 -10.34 -9.58 -3.90
CA TRP A 309 -9.78 -9.21 -2.61
C TRP A 309 -10.77 -8.44 -1.76
N VAL A 310 -10.74 -8.67 -0.44
CA VAL A 310 -11.27 -7.78 0.59
C VAL A 310 -10.10 -7.24 1.39
N PHE A 311 -10.02 -5.92 1.52
CA PHE A 311 -9.03 -5.24 2.35
C PHE A 311 -9.68 -4.47 3.47
N THR A 312 -9.12 -4.61 4.68
CA THR A 312 -9.46 -3.81 5.86
C THR A 312 -8.19 -3.49 6.64
N ASP A 313 -8.21 -2.39 7.38
CA ASP A 313 -7.06 -1.88 8.13
C ASP A 313 -7.20 -2.08 9.64
N GLU A 314 -8.36 -1.75 10.20
CA GLU A 314 -8.59 -1.75 11.63
C GLU A 314 -10.01 -2.17 11.97
N ILE A 315 -10.18 -2.97 13.03
CA ILE A 315 -11.49 -3.28 13.61
C ILE A 315 -11.63 -2.51 14.92
N VAL A 316 -12.38 -1.45 14.87
CA VAL A 316 -12.60 -0.53 15.98
C VAL A 316 -13.72 -1.06 16.88
N ILE A 317 -13.46 -1.18 18.18
CA ILE A 317 -14.46 -1.55 19.18
C ILE A 317 -14.47 -0.48 20.26
N ASN A 318 -15.64 0.11 20.52
CA ASN A 318 -15.82 1.21 21.46
C ASN A 318 -14.84 2.36 21.19
N LYS A 319 -15.02 3.05 20.06
CA LYS A 319 -14.27 4.25 19.72
C LYS A 319 -14.37 5.27 20.85
N LYS A 320 -13.22 5.83 21.26
CA LYS A 320 -13.11 6.84 22.32
C LYS A 320 -13.20 8.25 21.77
#